data_0e47b88c1262a5a6c0cdf5a44b755090
#
_entry.id   0e47b88c1262a5a6c0cdf5a44b755090
#
_cell.length_a   1.000
_cell.length_b   1.000
_cell.length_c   1.000
_cell.angle_alpha   90.00
_cell.angle_beta   90.00
_cell.angle_gamma   90.00
#
_symmetry.space_group_name_H-M   'P 1'
#
loop_
_entity.id
_entity.type
_entity.pdbx_description
1 polymer ?
#
loop_
_entity_poly.entity_id
_entity_poly.type
_entity_poly.pdbx_seq_one_letter_code
_entity_poly.pdbx_strand_id
1 'polypeptide(L)'
;MRNNTVKKMAMTAMIAALYFALSLPFMTLIFGPVQLRIAEALTLLPVFAANPVAGLTLGCVLVNTLGAATGANILGPLDIVFGSAATLLAGFLSYHFRDIRLKGLPILSALMPVLANGIIVGLELTFVISGGFNLGVFLINAGQVALGEAIACF
;
A
#
# COMPACT_ATOMS: atom_id res chain seq x y z
N MET A 1 -26.10 7.96 -17.39
CA MET A 1 -25.59 7.40 -16.12
C MET A 1 -24.78 6.11 -16.28
N ARG A 2 -25.23 5.11 -17.06
CA ARG A 2 -24.52 3.83 -17.30
C ARG A 2 -23.08 3.97 -17.82
N ASN A 3 -22.80 4.96 -18.65
CA ASN A 3 -21.47 5.20 -19.24
C ASN A 3 -20.40 5.62 -18.21
N ASN A 4 -20.77 6.34 -17.16
CA ASN A 4 -19.81 6.78 -16.12
C ASN A 4 -19.46 5.63 -15.15
N THR A 5 -20.40 4.73 -14.87
CA THR A 5 -20.14 3.55 -14.03
C THR A 5 -19.18 2.59 -14.74
N VAL A 6 -19.41 2.31 -16.02
CA VAL A 6 -18.52 1.44 -16.82
C VAL A 6 -17.10 2.01 -16.89
N LYS A 7 -16.96 3.32 -17.11
CA LYS A 7 -15.64 3.99 -17.12
C LYS A 7 -14.91 3.87 -15.77
N LYS A 8 -15.64 4.06 -14.66
CA LYS A 8 -15.06 3.91 -13.32
C LYS A 8 -14.61 2.47 -13.07
N MET A 9 -15.43 1.47 -13.41
CA MET A 9 -15.08 0.06 -13.28
C MET A 9 -13.86 -0.31 -14.13
N ALA A 10 -13.82 0.12 -15.38
CA ALA A 10 -12.68 -0.10 -16.26
C ALA A 10 -11.39 0.53 -15.69
N MET A 11 -11.45 1.76 -15.18
CA MET A 11 -10.31 2.43 -14.55
C MET A 11 -9.84 1.67 -13.30
N THR A 12 -10.76 1.25 -12.44
CA THR A 12 -10.45 0.43 -11.25
C THR A 12 -9.72 -0.86 -11.65
N ALA A 13 -10.25 -1.58 -12.64
CA ALA A 13 -9.64 -2.81 -13.13
C ALA A 13 -8.24 -2.59 -13.75
N MET A 14 -8.07 -1.53 -14.53
CA MET A 14 -6.78 -1.17 -15.13
C MET A 14 -5.73 -0.83 -14.06
N ILE A 15 -6.09 -0.05 -13.04
CA ILE A 15 -5.18 0.31 -11.96
C ILE A 15 -4.82 -0.93 -11.13
N ALA A 16 -5.79 -1.79 -10.81
CA ALA A 16 -5.54 -3.04 -10.11
C ALA A 16 -4.60 -3.97 -10.90
N ALA A 17 -4.82 -4.10 -12.21
CA ALA A 17 -3.96 -4.88 -13.09
C ALA A 17 -2.55 -4.31 -13.18
N LEU A 18 -2.40 -2.99 -13.27
CA LEU A 18 -1.10 -2.31 -13.30
C LEU A 18 -0.36 -2.50 -11.97
N TYR A 19 -1.04 -2.30 -10.83
CA TYR A 19 -0.47 -2.54 -9.50
C TYR A 19 0.03 -3.98 -9.38
N PHE A 20 -0.80 -4.94 -9.76
CA PHE A 20 -0.46 -6.36 -9.74
C PHE A 20 0.74 -6.67 -10.64
N ALA A 21 0.72 -6.20 -11.89
CA ALA A 21 1.79 -6.43 -12.86
C ALA A 21 3.14 -5.83 -12.42
N LEU A 22 3.13 -4.62 -11.84
CA LEU A 22 4.32 -3.99 -11.28
C LEU A 22 4.86 -4.72 -10.05
N SER A 23 4.01 -5.41 -9.29
CA SER A 23 4.40 -6.15 -8.10
C SER A 23 5.06 -7.49 -8.42
N LEU A 24 4.67 -8.17 -9.52
CA LEU A 24 5.11 -9.53 -9.83
C LEU A 24 6.64 -9.70 -9.87
N PRO A 25 7.42 -8.83 -10.56
CA PRO A 25 8.88 -8.98 -10.62
C PRO A 25 9.59 -8.79 -9.28
N PHE A 26 8.92 -8.14 -8.32
CA PHE A 26 9.50 -7.72 -7.05
C PHE A 26 8.92 -8.45 -5.84
N MET A 27 8.26 -9.61 -6.03
CA MET A 27 7.61 -10.36 -4.95
C MET A 27 8.52 -10.62 -3.74
N THR A 28 9.79 -10.93 -3.98
CA THR A 28 10.77 -11.15 -2.90
C THR A 28 11.12 -9.89 -2.12
N LEU A 29 11.07 -8.71 -2.78
CA LEU A 29 11.32 -7.41 -2.13
C LEU A 29 10.07 -6.90 -1.41
N ILE A 30 8.88 -7.16 -1.96
CA ILE A 30 7.60 -6.78 -1.38
C ILE A 30 7.39 -7.44 -0.01
N PHE A 31 7.75 -8.72 0.11
CA PHE A 31 7.58 -9.50 1.34
C PHE A 31 8.90 -9.70 2.10
N GLY A 32 9.95 -8.97 1.74
CA GLY A 32 11.22 -8.93 2.44
C GLY A 32 11.19 -8.07 3.72
N PRO A 33 12.30 -8.01 4.47
CA PRO A 33 12.36 -7.25 5.74
C PRO A 33 12.02 -5.76 5.59
N VAL A 34 12.42 -5.13 4.49
CA VAL A 34 12.18 -3.70 4.24
C VAL A 34 10.84 -3.45 3.53
N GLN A 35 10.21 -4.50 2.99
CA GLN A 35 8.95 -4.43 2.25
C GLN A 35 8.90 -3.34 1.17
N LEU A 36 9.87 -3.38 0.24
CA LEU A 36 9.91 -2.43 -0.87
C LEU A 36 8.80 -2.74 -1.89
N ARG A 37 7.71 -2.01 -1.81
CA ARG A 37 6.52 -2.15 -2.66
C ARG A 37 6.50 -1.09 -3.76
N ILE A 38 7.21 -1.30 -4.86
CA ILE A 38 7.31 -0.32 -5.97
C ILE A 38 5.92 0.08 -6.50
N ALA A 39 4.96 -0.84 -6.50
CA ALA A 39 3.59 -0.55 -6.92
C ALA A 39 2.88 0.49 -6.02
N GLU A 40 3.35 0.71 -4.78
CA GLU A 40 2.82 1.75 -3.89
C GLU A 40 3.11 3.18 -4.41
N ALA A 41 4.04 3.37 -5.35
CA ALA A 41 4.15 4.64 -6.09
C ALA A 41 2.83 5.06 -6.74
N LEU A 42 1.98 4.09 -7.12
CA LEU A 42 0.64 4.37 -7.66
C LEU A 42 -0.33 4.95 -6.61
N THR A 43 -0.02 4.88 -5.31
CA THR A 43 -0.82 5.53 -4.26
C THR A 43 -0.75 7.06 -4.32
N LEU A 44 0.07 7.61 -5.20
CA LEU A 44 0.07 9.03 -5.55
C LEU A 44 -1.04 9.39 -6.57
N LEU A 45 -1.62 8.42 -7.29
CA LEU A 45 -2.71 8.67 -8.24
C LEU A 45 -3.96 9.32 -7.58
N PRO A 46 -4.34 9.00 -6.34
CA PRO A 46 -5.41 9.67 -5.63
C PRO A 46 -5.24 11.19 -5.48
N VAL A 47 -4.03 11.72 -5.57
CA VAL A 47 -3.79 13.18 -5.58
C VAL A 47 -4.55 13.86 -6.74
N PHE A 48 -4.74 13.15 -7.85
CA PHE A 48 -5.41 13.68 -9.03
C PHE A 48 -6.93 13.38 -9.06
N ALA A 49 -7.36 12.24 -8.48
CA ALA A 49 -8.76 11.83 -8.48
C ALA A 49 -9.02 10.76 -7.38
N ALA A 50 -10.27 10.64 -6.90
CA ALA A 50 -10.65 9.62 -5.90
C ALA A 50 -10.77 8.20 -6.48
N ASN A 51 -11.08 8.06 -7.76
CA ASN A 51 -11.35 6.77 -8.40
C ASN A 51 -10.20 5.74 -8.30
N PRO A 52 -8.89 6.12 -8.32
CA PRO A 52 -7.78 5.20 -8.18
C PRO A 52 -7.76 4.38 -6.87
N VAL A 53 -8.30 4.89 -5.78
CA VAL A 53 -8.24 4.24 -4.45
C VAL A 53 -8.76 2.80 -4.49
N ALA A 54 -9.92 2.59 -5.12
CA ALA A 54 -10.50 1.24 -5.24
C ALA A 54 -9.62 0.28 -6.07
N GLY A 55 -8.99 0.79 -7.13
CA GLY A 55 -8.08 0.01 -7.97
C GLY A 55 -6.79 -0.39 -7.24
N LEU A 56 -6.22 0.54 -6.50
CA LEU A 56 -5.02 0.30 -5.67
C LEU A 56 -5.29 -0.77 -4.60
N THR A 57 -6.40 -0.61 -3.87
CA THR A 57 -6.80 -1.58 -2.84
C THR A 57 -7.02 -2.96 -3.43
N LEU A 58 -7.74 -3.06 -4.56
CA LEU A 58 -7.96 -4.34 -5.23
C LEU A 58 -6.63 -4.96 -5.71
N GLY A 59 -5.73 -4.15 -6.29
CA GLY A 59 -4.40 -4.59 -6.70
C GLY A 59 -3.59 -5.14 -5.52
N CYS A 60 -3.61 -4.45 -4.39
CA CYS A 60 -2.95 -4.89 -3.15
C CYS A 60 -3.55 -6.21 -2.63
N VAL A 61 -4.89 -6.35 -2.61
CA VAL A 61 -5.56 -7.63 -2.26
C VAL A 61 -5.05 -8.78 -3.13
N LEU A 62 -4.97 -8.57 -4.45
CA LEU A 62 -4.50 -9.60 -5.40
C LEU A 62 -3.04 -9.99 -5.14
N VAL A 63 -2.15 -9.02 -4.93
CA VAL A 63 -0.72 -9.27 -4.63
C VAL A 63 -0.56 -10.01 -3.31
N ASN A 64 -1.22 -9.56 -2.24
CA ASN A 64 -1.14 -10.19 -0.93
C ASN A 64 -1.75 -11.60 -0.95
N THR A 65 -2.84 -11.81 -1.71
CA THR A 65 -3.43 -13.14 -1.92
C THR A 65 -2.45 -14.08 -2.63
N LEU A 66 -1.79 -13.60 -3.69
CA LEU A 66 -0.78 -14.39 -4.39
C LEU A 66 0.42 -14.69 -3.48
N GLY A 67 0.90 -13.71 -2.73
CA GLY A 67 1.99 -13.86 -1.77
C GLY A 67 1.66 -14.90 -0.69
N ALA A 68 0.45 -14.86 -0.14
CA ALA A 68 -0.01 -15.84 0.82
C ALA A 68 -0.14 -17.25 0.19
N ALA A 69 -0.71 -17.36 -1.01
CA ALA A 69 -0.91 -18.63 -1.70
C ALA A 69 0.43 -19.29 -2.11
N THR A 70 1.44 -18.51 -2.45
CA THR A 70 2.78 -19.00 -2.83
C THR A 70 3.72 -19.22 -1.66
N GLY A 71 3.33 -18.80 -0.45
CA GLY A 71 4.19 -18.81 0.74
C GLY A 71 5.31 -17.75 0.73
N ALA A 72 5.27 -16.83 -0.23
CA ALA A 72 6.24 -15.73 -0.29
C ALA A 72 6.02 -14.69 0.81
N ASN A 73 4.76 -14.51 1.25
CA ASN A 73 4.38 -13.56 2.27
C ASN A 73 4.42 -14.20 3.67
N ILE A 74 5.36 -13.78 4.52
CA ILE A 74 5.50 -14.27 5.89
C ILE A 74 4.31 -13.93 6.80
N LEU A 75 3.55 -12.87 6.48
CA LEU A 75 2.34 -12.47 7.19
C LEU A 75 1.12 -13.33 6.77
N GLY A 76 1.24 -14.04 5.64
CA GLY A 76 0.23 -14.94 5.13
C GLY A 76 -1.11 -14.26 4.86
N PRO A 77 -2.25 -14.90 5.24
CA PRO A 77 -3.58 -14.35 4.99
C PRO A 77 -3.90 -13.05 5.74
N LEU A 78 -3.18 -12.73 6.82
CA LEU A 78 -3.41 -11.52 7.61
C LEU A 78 -3.13 -10.27 6.75
N ASP A 79 -2.05 -10.26 5.97
CA ASP A 79 -1.69 -9.13 5.12
C ASP A 79 -2.71 -8.88 3.97
N ILE A 80 -3.52 -9.89 3.61
CA ILE A 80 -4.64 -9.67 2.69
C ILE A 80 -5.62 -8.65 3.29
N VAL A 81 -5.82 -8.67 4.59
CA VAL A 81 -6.73 -7.77 5.29
C VAL A 81 -6.01 -6.49 5.71
N PHE A 82 -4.95 -6.61 6.52
CA PHE A 82 -4.29 -5.47 7.14
C PHE A 82 -3.47 -4.66 6.14
N GLY A 83 -2.67 -5.30 5.26
CA GLY A 83 -1.93 -4.62 4.21
C GLY A 83 -2.83 -3.92 3.19
N SER A 84 -3.93 -4.58 2.80
CA SER A 84 -4.90 -3.95 1.88
C SER A 84 -5.70 -2.82 2.55
N ALA A 85 -6.01 -2.94 3.84
CA ALA A 85 -6.61 -1.85 4.61
C ALA A 85 -5.66 -0.66 4.76
N ALA A 86 -4.37 -0.92 4.93
CA ALA A 86 -3.33 0.12 4.96
C ALA A 86 -3.27 0.88 3.63
N THR A 87 -3.23 0.17 2.49
CA THR A 87 -3.27 0.78 1.14
C THR A 87 -4.57 1.56 0.89
N LEU A 88 -5.72 1.04 1.35
CA LEU A 88 -7.01 1.75 1.27
C LEU A 88 -6.95 3.07 2.04
N LEU A 89 -6.50 3.02 3.29
CA LEU A 89 -6.36 4.19 4.15
C LEU A 89 -5.36 5.19 3.58
N ALA A 90 -4.21 4.72 3.11
CA ALA A 90 -3.19 5.53 2.45
C ALA A 90 -3.77 6.29 1.26
N GLY A 91 -4.45 5.58 0.35
CA GLY A 91 -5.08 6.19 -0.83
C GLY A 91 -6.16 7.20 -0.47
N PHE A 92 -6.99 6.90 0.53
CA PHE A 92 -8.01 7.82 1.01
C PHE A 92 -7.41 9.10 1.63
N LEU A 93 -6.39 8.96 2.48
CA LEU A 93 -5.70 10.09 3.10
C LEU A 93 -4.92 10.90 2.06
N SER A 94 -4.25 10.25 1.10
CA SER A 94 -3.58 10.92 -0.01
C SER A 94 -4.55 11.79 -0.81
N TYR A 95 -5.75 11.28 -1.09
CA TYR A 95 -6.81 12.04 -1.74
C TYR A 95 -7.31 13.20 -0.86
N HIS A 96 -7.49 12.98 0.43
CA HIS A 96 -8.00 13.98 1.36
C HIS A 96 -7.03 15.17 1.49
N PHE A 97 -5.73 14.90 1.56
CA PHE A 97 -4.69 15.91 1.75
C PHE A 97 -4.09 16.46 0.44
N ARG A 98 -4.63 16.10 -0.73
CA ARG A 98 -4.10 16.46 -2.05
C ARG A 98 -3.94 17.95 -2.32
N ASP A 99 -4.78 18.76 -1.68
CA ASP A 99 -4.80 20.21 -1.88
C ASP A 99 -3.77 20.94 -1.01
N ILE A 100 -3.19 20.24 -0.01
CA ILE A 100 -2.13 20.77 0.84
C ILE A 100 -0.79 20.60 0.15
N ARG A 101 -0.26 21.70 -0.37
CA ARG A 101 0.99 21.71 -1.14
C ARG A 101 2.10 22.47 -0.43
N LEU A 102 3.25 21.82 -0.24
CA LEU A 102 4.48 22.47 0.21
C LEU A 102 5.37 22.76 -1.01
N LYS A 103 5.66 24.03 -1.25
CA LYS A 103 6.44 24.47 -2.42
C LYS A 103 5.89 23.92 -3.76
N GLY A 104 4.57 23.79 -3.88
CA GLY A 104 3.90 23.29 -5.08
C GLY A 104 3.79 21.75 -5.18
N LEU A 105 4.44 21.00 -4.30
CA LEU A 105 4.41 19.54 -4.28
C LEU A 105 3.44 19.00 -3.23
N PRO A 106 2.69 17.91 -3.51
CA PRO A 106 1.76 17.28 -2.57
C PRO A 106 2.49 16.36 -1.58
N ILE A 107 3.50 16.91 -0.88
CA ILE A 107 4.38 16.13 0.02
C ILE A 107 3.58 15.42 1.11
N LEU A 108 2.55 16.09 1.67
CA LEU A 108 1.72 15.49 2.70
C LEU A 108 0.95 14.28 2.17
N SER A 109 0.41 14.35 0.95
CA SER A 109 -0.23 13.19 0.30
C SER A 109 0.74 12.04 0.08
N ALA A 110 1.97 12.32 -0.34
CA ALA A 110 3.01 11.30 -0.54
C ALA A 110 3.49 10.67 0.78
N LEU A 111 3.34 11.39 1.90
CA LEU A 111 3.68 10.87 3.23
C LEU A 111 2.60 9.92 3.78
N MET A 112 1.36 9.98 3.30
CA MET A 112 0.27 9.16 3.84
C MET A 112 0.48 7.66 3.65
N PRO A 113 0.94 7.14 2.48
CA PRO A 113 1.31 5.74 2.34
C PRO A 113 2.41 5.31 3.31
N VAL A 114 3.44 6.13 3.48
CA VAL A 114 4.56 5.88 4.39
C VAL A 114 4.06 5.70 5.83
N LEU A 115 3.17 6.58 6.28
CA LEU A 115 2.61 6.53 7.64
C LEU A 115 1.62 5.37 7.81
N ALA A 116 0.68 5.21 6.88
CA ALA A 116 -0.36 4.19 6.99
C ALA A 116 0.24 2.77 6.96
N ASN A 117 1.08 2.47 5.98
CA ASN A 117 1.75 1.17 5.88
C ASN A 117 2.76 0.97 7.01
N GLY A 118 3.59 1.97 7.31
CA GLY A 118 4.55 1.91 8.41
C GLY A 118 3.90 1.53 9.74
N ILE A 119 2.76 2.12 10.08
CA ILE A 119 2.05 1.85 11.33
C ILE A 119 1.31 0.51 11.25
N ILE A 120 0.46 0.29 10.25
CA ILE A 120 -0.45 -0.86 10.20
C ILE A 120 0.33 -2.15 9.93
N VAL A 121 1.15 -2.17 8.88
CA VAL A 121 1.95 -3.35 8.53
C VAL A 121 3.10 -3.54 9.52
N GLY A 122 3.67 -2.47 10.05
CA GLY A 122 4.66 -2.54 11.13
C GLY A 122 4.11 -3.18 12.41
N LEU A 123 2.86 -2.87 12.79
CA LEU A 123 2.16 -3.54 13.89
C LEU A 123 1.92 -5.02 13.57
N GLU A 124 1.41 -5.32 12.39
CA GLU A 124 1.15 -6.69 11.94
C GLU A 124 2.41 -7.55 12.01
N LEU A 125 3.52 -7.08 11.45
CA LEU A 125 4.84 -7.74 11.53
C LEU A 125 5.26 -7.96 12.99
N THR A 126 5.04 -6.98 13.85
CA THR A 126 5.40 -7.09 15.26
C THR A 126 4.65 -8.23 15.95
N PHE A 127 3.35 -8.33 15.73
CA PHE A 127 2.54 -9.40 16.32
C PHE A 127 2.94 -10.78 15.78
N VAL A 128 3.20 -10.90 14.48
CA VAL A 128 3.58 -12.16 13.84
C VAL A 128 4.96 -12.61 14.29
N ILE A 129 5.95 -11.70 14.38
CA ILE A 129 7.34 -12.05 14.71
C ILE A 129 7.51 -12.28 16.22
N SER A 130 6.89 -11.42 17.06
CA SER A 130 7.11 -11.46 18.53
C SER A 130 6.03 -12.22 19.28
N GLY A 131 4.96 -12.67 18.61
CA GLY A 131 3.81 -13.31 19.26
C GLY A 131 3.03 -12.39 20.22
N GLY A 132 3.30 -11.06 20.18
CA GLY A 132 2.68 -10.04 21.02
C GLY A 132 3.26 -8.65 20.74
N PHE A 133 2.71 -7.62 21.39
CA PHE A 133 3.21 -6.27 21.22
C PHE A 133 4.55 -6.04 21.95
N ASN A 134 5.56 -5.62 21.21
CA ASN A 134 6.85 -5.17 21.72
C ASN A 134 7.22 -3.85 21.04
N LEU A 135 7.38 -2.78 21.81
CA LEU A 135 7.63 -1.44 21.29
C LEU A 135 8.93 -1.36 20.48
N GLY A 136 10.01 -2.01 20.91
CA GLY A 136 11.28 -2.00 20.21
C GLY A 136 11.20 -2.68 18.86
N VAL A 137 10.56 -3.85 18.79
CA VAL A 137 10.32 -4.60 17.55
C VAL A 137 9.37 -3.81 16.63
N PHE A 138 8.34 -3.18 17.19
CA PHE A 138 7.43 -2.32 16.42
C PHE A 138 8.16 -1.16 15.75
N LEU A 139 8.99 -0.43 16.49
CA LEU A 139 9.71 0.71 15.92
C LEU A 139 10.66 0.30 14.79
N ILE A 140 11.32 -0.86 14.91
CA ILE A 140 12.18 -1.41 13.87
C ILE A 140 11.34 -1.78 12.64
N ASN A 141 10.28 -2.57 12.80
CA ASN A 141 9.42 -3.01 11.70
C ASN A 141 8.73 -1.84 11.01
N ALA A 142 8.14 -0.92 11.78
CA ALA A 142 7.50 0.29 11.26
C ALA A 142 8.49 1.16 10.49
N GLY A 143 9.72 1.31 10.99
CA GLY A 143 10.79 2.04 10.32
C GLY A 143 11.22 1.38 8.99
N GLN A 144 11.35 0.06 8.96
CA GLN A 144 11.69 -0.69 7.75
C GLN A 144 10.61 -0.57 6.67
N VAL A 145 9.34 -0.76 7.04
CA VAL A 145 8.20 -0.61 6.12
C VAL A 145 8.10 0.84 5.63
N ALA A 146 8.19 1.81 6.55
CA ALA A 146 8.15 3.23 6.19
C ALA A 146 9.29 3.64 5.25
N LEU A 147 10.49 3.06 5.41
CA LEU A 147 11.61 3.27 4.50
C LEU A 147 11.32 2.72 3.11
N GLY A 148 10.80 1.49 3.02
CA GLY A 148 10.40 0.87 1.74
C GLY A 148 9.34 1.70 1.00
N GLU A 149 8.33 2.17 1.71
CA GLU A 149 7.28 3.06 1.18
C GLU A 149 7.83 4.42 0.76
N ALA A 150 8.74 5.00 1.56
CA ALA A 150 9.35 6.28 1.21
C ALA A 150 10.15 6.18 -0.10
N ILE A 151 10.91 5.10 -0.31
CA ILE A 151 11.65 4.86 -1.56
C ILE A 151 10.68 4.70 -2.75
N ALA A 152 9.50 4.12 -2.55
CA ALA A 152 8.51 3.97 -3.61
C ALA A 152 7.79 5.29 -3.95
N CYS A 153 7.55 6.18 -2.96
CA CYS A 153 6.72 7.39 -3.12
C CYS A 153 7.51 8.67 -3.38
N PHE A 154 8.83 8.69 -3.16
CA PHE A 154 9.72 9.86 -3.31
C PHE A 154 10.88 9.60 -4.25
#